data_43d7b723e03311aab087d76c5ea7eee5
#
_entry.id   43d7b723e03311aab087d76c5ea7eee5
#
_cell.length_a   1.000
_cell.length_b   1.000
_cell.length_c   1.000
_cell.angle_alpha   90.00
_cell.angle_beta   90.00
_cell.angle_gamma   90.00
#
_symmetry.space_group_name_H-M   'P 1'
#
loop_
_entity.id
_entity.type
_entity.pdbx_description
1 polymer ?
#
loop_
_entity_poly.entity_id
_entity_poly.type
_entity_poly.pdbx_seq_one_letter_code
_entity_poly.pdbx_strand_id
1 'polypeptide(L)'
;MSTILIGIAGGTGSGKTTLTRQLKEHFGPEVTVIGHDNYYKRQDGKTLEERAKVNYDHPAAFDTELLIEHLKELKEGRPIRCPVYSYVEHNRTEETREILPTKVIIVEGILIFQNPTLRDMFDIKIFVETDADVRILRRALRDVEERGRTLQSVVTQYLTTVKPMHEQYVEPSRKFADIIVLEGGRNLVALEMIMQRIRAHIDTP
;
A
#
# COMPACT_ATOMS: atom_id res chain seq x y z
N MET A 1 -23.53 -8.10 -6.56
CA MET A 1 -22.38 -8.77 -5.90
C MET A 1 -21.82 -7.82 -4.87
N SER A 2 -21.59 -8.25 -3.63
CA SER A 2 -20.95 -7.40 -2.62
C SER A 2 -19.42 -7.46 -2.77
N THR A 3 -18.81 -6.33 -3.08
CA THR A 3 -17.34 -6.20 -3.09
C THR A 3 -16.84 -6.09 -1.66
N ILE A 4 -15.84 -6.90 -1.25
CA ILE A 4 -15.12 -6.70 0.01
C ILE A 4 -13.84 -5.90 -0.22
N LEU A 5 -13.53 -5.02 0.72
CA LEU A 5 -12.30 -4.26 0.76
C LEU A 5 -11.37 -4.83 1.84
N ILE A 6 -10.15 -5.18 1.44
CA ILE A 6 -9.10 -5.67 2.35
C ILE A 6 -7.98 -4.63 2.39
N GLY A 7 -7.72 -4.07 3.57
CA GLY A 7 -6.58 -3.18 3.79
C GLY A 7 -5.36 -3.97 4.27
N ILE A 8 -4.21 -3.80 3.61
CA ILE A 8 -2.94 -4.41 4.02
C ILE A 8 -1.94 -3.30 4.33
N ALA A 9 -1.78 -2.99 5.61
CA ALA A 9 -0.86 -1.98 6.12
C ALA A 9 0.44 -2.59 6.66
N GLY A 10 1.40 -1.75 7.01
CA GLY A 10 2.67 -2.15 7.62
C GLY A 10 3.82 -1.29 7.14
N GLY A 11 4.96 -1.33 7.81
CA GLY A 11 6.12 -0.51 7.51
C GLY A 11 6.72 -0.78 6.12
N THR A 12 7.52 0.17 5.61
CA THR A 12 8.30 -0.06 4.39
C THR A 12 9.22 -1.27 4.57
N GLY A 13 9.32 -2.14 3.57
CA GLY A 13 10.12 -3.37 3.63
C GLY A 13 9.51 -4.52 4.44
N SER A 14 8.28 -4.38 4.98
CA SER A 14 7.63 -5.45 5.78
C SER A 14 7.17 -6.66 4.96
N GLY A 15 7.05 -6.55 3.63
CA GLY A 15 6.59 -7.64 2.76
C GLY A 15 5.12 -7.56 2.35
N LYS A 16 4.46 -6.40 2.52
CA LYS A 16 3.09 -6.14 2.03
C LYS A 16 2.94 -6.48 0.55
N THR A 17 3.77 -5.86 -0.29
CA THR A 17 3.71 -6.04 -1.75
C THR A 17 3.97 -7.49 -2.17
N THR A 18 4.81 -8.22 -1.45
CA THR A 18 4.99 -9.66 -1.68
C THR A 18 3.72 -10.43 -1.38
N LEU A 19 3.07 -10.14 -0.25
CA LEU A 19 1.80 -10.76 0.14
C LEU A 19 0.69 -10.46 -0.88
N THR A 20 0.51 -9.19 -1.24
CA THR A 20 -0.53 -8.78 -2.20
C THR A 20 -0.30 -9.34 -3.60
N ARG A 21 0.97 -9.44 -4.04
CA ARG A 21 1.33 -10.06 -5.32
C ARG A 21 0.95 -11.53 -5.34
N GLN A 22 1.29 -12.31 -4.31
CA GLN A 22 0.92 -13.72 -4.22
C GLN A 22 -0.60 -13.94 -4.24
N LEU A 23 -1.35 -13.10 -3.54
CA LEU A 23 -2.81 -13.13 -3.57
C LEU A 23 -3.34 -12.82 -4.98
N LYS A 24 -2.80 -11.79 -5.64
CA LYS A 24 -3.18 -11.44 -7.01
C LYS A 24 -2.83 -12.53 -8.03
N GLU A 25 -1.67 -13.15 -7.91
CA GLU A 25 -1.24 -14.25 -8.77
C GLU A 25 -2.14 -15.48 -8.59
N HIS A 26 -2.56 -15.77 -7.35
CA HIS A 26 -3.42 -16.92 -7.05
C HIS A 26 -4.86 -16.74 -7.58
N PHE A 27 -5.45 -15.56 -7.40
CA PHE A 27 -6.86 -15.31 -7.74
C PHE A 27 -7.07 -14.65 -9.11
N GLY A 28 -6.00 -14.22 -9.76
CA GLY A 28 -6.07 -13.64 -11.10
C GLY A 28 -7.04 -12.43 -11.20
N PRO A 29 -8.00 -12.48 -12.13
CA PRO A 29 -8.89 -11.35 -12.37
C PRO A 29 -9.91 -11.09 -11.26
N GLU A 30 -10.16 -12.04 -10.37
CA GLU A 30 -11.16 -11.92 -9.30
C GLU A 30 -10.74 -10.97 -8.16
N VAL A 31 -9.43 -10.71 -8.06
CA VAL A 31 -8.84 -9.81 -7.05
C VAL A 31 -8.19 -8.63 -7.73
N THR A 32 -8.51 -7.43 -7.29
CA THR A 32 -7.84 -6.19 -7.68
C THR A 32 -6.93 -5.71 -6.56
N VAL A 33 -5.72 -5.26 -6.92
CA VAL A 33 -4.77 -4.65 -5.96
C VAL A 33 -4.55 -3.19 -6.34
N ILE A 34 -4.72 -2.31 -5.35
CA ILE A 34 -4.50 -0.86 -5.45
C ILE A 34 -3.41 -0.48 -4.45
N GLY A 35 -2.30 0.06 -4.97
CA GLY A 35 -1.23 0.63 -4.13
C GLY A 35 -1.59 2.06 -3.70
N HIS A 36 -1.53 2.35 -2.40
CA HIS A 36 -1.71 3.71 -1.87
C HIS A 36 -0.67 4.69 -2.45
N ASP A 37 0.52 4.19 -2.78
CA ASP A 37 1.60 5.01 -3.36
C ASP A 37 1.22 5.65 -4.71
N ASN A 38 0.25 5.11 -5.45
CA ASN A 38 -0.29 5.76 -6.65
C ASN A 38 -1.05 7.06 -6.33
N TYR A 39 -1.46 7.24 -5.10
CA TYR A 39 -2.22 8.39 -4.62
C TYR A 39 -1.37 9.47 -3.93
N TYR A 40 -0.04 9.46 -4.10
CA TYR A 40 0.73 10.65 -3.73
C TYR A 40 0.21 11.87 -4.47
N LYS A 41 0.14 13.02 -3.80
CA LYS A 41 -0.28 14.28 -4.41
C LYS A 41 0.67 14.71 -5.52
N ARG A 42 0.12 15.34 -6.57
CA ARG A 42 0.91 15.95 -7.64
C ARG A 42 1.83 17.05 -7.08
N GLN A 43 3.00 17.17 -7.69
CA GLN A 43 4.04 18.12 -7.31
C GLN A 43 4.48 18.96 -8.51
N ASP A 44 3.56 19.28 -9.43
CA ASP A 44 3.86 19.87 -10.75
C ASP A 44 4.60 21.22 -10.67
N GLY A 45 4.36 22.00 -9.61
CA GLY A 45 5.03 23.28 -9.39
C GLY A 45 6.46 23.19 -8.84
N LYS A 46 7.00 21.97 -8.65
CA LYS A 46 8.33 21.75 -8.05
C LYS A 46 9.30 21.15 -9.04
N THR A 47 10.57 21.49 -8.92
CA THR A 47 11.66 20.81 -9.64
C THR A 47 11.84 19.38 -9.14
N LEU A 48 12.53 18.52 -9.90
CA LEU A 48 12.83 17.15 -9.48
C LEU A 48 13.59 17.11 -8.13
N GLU A 49 14.53 18.04 -7.97
CA GLU A 49 15.32 18.14 -6.74
C GLU A 49 14.46 18.50 -5.51
N GLU A 50 13.49 19.41 -5.68
CA GLU A 50 12.54 19.78 -4.62
C GLU A 50 11.57 18.63 -4.33
N ARG A 51 11.10 17.91 -5.36
CA ARG A 51 10.26 16.71 -5.20
C ARG A 51 10.99 15.62 -4.41
N ALA A 52 12.27 15.39 -4.69
CA ALA A 52 13.07 14.40 -3.97
C ALA A 52 13.23 14.70 -2.46
N LYS A 53 13.02 15.95 -2.04
CA LYS A 53 13.07 16.40 -0.64
C LYS A 53 11.71 16.32 0.09
N VAL A 54 10.63 16.00 -0.63
CA VAL A 54 9.29 15.88 -0.02
C VAL A 54 9.24 14.67 0.92
N ASN A 55 8.58 14.85 2.06
CA ASN A 55 8.34 13.75 2.99
C ASN A 55 7.15 12.89 2.53
N TYR A 56 7.43 11.87 1.73
CA TYR A 56 6.42 10.91 1.22
C TYR A 56 5.94 9.90 2.27
N ASP A 57 6.52 9.86 3.45
CA ASP A 57 6.07 9.03 4.58
C ASP A 57 5.09 9.78 5.51
N HIS A 58 4.79 11.06 5.23
CA HIS A 58 3.82 11.84 5.98
C HIS A 58 2.40 11.74 5.38
N PRO A 59 1.32 11.65 6.19
CA PRO A 59 -0.05 11.57 5.68
C PRO A 59 -0.45 12.67 4.69
N ALA A 60 0.04 13.89 4.90
CA ALA A 60 -0.25 15.02 4.00
C ALA A 60 0.29 14.86 2.58
N ALA A 61 1.20 13.91 2.33
CA ALA A 61 1.71 13.60 1.00
C ALA A 61 0.70 12.87 0.11
N PHE A 62 -0.33 12.27 0.70
CA PHE A 62 -1.32 11.46 0.00
C PHE A 62 -2.60 12.21 -0.29
N ASP A 63 -3.21 11.89 -1.42
CA ASP A 63 -4.55 12.28 -1.83
C ASP A 63 -5.53 11.17 -1.39
N THR A 64 -5.74 11.10 -0.08
CA THR A 64 -6.56 10.06 0.55
C THR A 64 -8.04 10.21 0.17
N GLU A 65 -8.49 11.45 -0.04
CA GLU A 65 -9.85 11.75 -0.48
C GLU A 65 -10.14 11.11 -1.84
N LEU A 66 -9.24 11.25 -2.81
CA LEU A 66 -9.38 10.62 -4.13
C LEU A 66 -9.40 9.09 -4.03
N LEU A 67 -8.57 8.50 -3.15
CA LEU A 67 -8.62 7.05 -2.93
C LEU A 67 -9.99 6.62 -2.36
N ILE A 68 -10.52 7.36 -1.38
CA ILE A 68 -11.84 7.09 -0.79
C ILE A 68 -12.95 7.16 -1.85
N GLU A 69 -12.92 8.19 -2.70
CA GLU A 69 -13.88 8.33 -3.82
C GLU A 69 -13.80 7.13 -4.76
N HIS A 70 -12.60 6.77 -5.18
CA HIS A 70 -12.37 5.62 -6.07
C HIS A 70 -12.84 4.29 -5.45
N LEU A 71 -12.63 4.09 -4.16
CA LEU A 71 -13.12 2.87 -3.49
C LEU A 71 -14.64 2.83 -3.39
N LYS A 72 -15.31 3.96 -3.22
CA LYS A 72 -16.79 4.06 -3.27
C LYS A 72 -17.31 3.69 -4.66
N GLU A 73 -16.73 4.28 -5.72
CA GLU A 73 -17.09 3.97 -7.11
C GLU A 73 -16.98 2.46 -7.40
N LEU A 74 -15.87 1.85 -7.01
CA LEU A 74 -15.66 0.41 -7.19
C LEU A 74 -16.66 -0.45 -6.40
N LYS A 75 -17.02 -0.06 -5.17
CA LYS A 75 -18.06 -0.74 -4.38
C LYS A 75 -19.44 -0.62 -5.02
N GLU A 76 -19.71 0.46 -5.72
CA GLU A 76 -20.96 0.70 -6.46
C GLU A 76 -20.95 0.07 -7.87
N GLY A 77 -19.91 -0.66 -8.22
CA GLY A 77 -19.78 -1.35 -9.51
C GLY A 77 -19.35 -0.45 -10.67
N ARG A 78 -18.79 0.73 -10.39
CA ARG A 78 -18.29 1.64 -11.43
C ARG A 78 -16.75 1.54 -11.57
N PRO A 79 -16.23 1.59 -12.80
CA PRO A 79 -14.78 1.62 -13.03
C PRO A 79 -14.17 2.96 -12.60
N ILE A 80 -12.88 2.92 -12.25
CA ILE A 80 -12.12 4.12 -11.89
C ILE A 80 -10.89 4.30 -12.79
N ARG A 81 -10.38 5.52 -12.83
CA ARG A 81 -9.08 5.86 -13.43
C ARG A 81 -8.04 6.06 -12.34
N CYS A 82 -7.40 4.97 -11.94
CA CYS A 82 -6.36 4.98 -10.91
C CYS A 82 -5.13 5.77 -11.42
N PRO A 83 -4.62 6.74 -10.67
CA PRO A 83 -3.39 7.44 -11.03
C PRO A 83 -2.20 6.49 -11.14
N VAL A 84 -1.18 6.89 -11.91
CA VAL A 84 0.10 6.21 -12.00
C VAL A 84 1.18 7.12 -11.42
N TYR A 85 1.95 6.61 -10.46
CA TYR A 85 3.04 7.35 -9.83
C TYR A 85 4.40 6.89 -10.35
N SER A 86 5.25 7.84 -10.71
CA SER A 86 6.63 7.61 -11.13
C SER A 86 7.59 7.84 -9.96
N TYR A 87 8.26 6.78 -9.52
CA TYR A 87 9.31 6.89 -8.49
C TYR A 87 10.57 7.59 -8.99
N VAL A 88 10.80 7.62 -10.32
CA VAL A 88 11.94 8.31 -10.93
C VAL A 88 11.70 9.81 -10.94
N GLU A 89 10.48 10.23 -11.27
CA GLU A 89 10.13 11.64 -11.35
C GLU A 89 9.59 12.22 -10.04
N HIS A 90 9.38 11.38 -9.03
CA HIS A 90 8.74 11.76 -7.76
C HIS A 90 7.43 12.52 -7.98
N ASN A 91 6.61 12.06 -8.95
CA ASN A 91 5.33 12.69 -9.27
C ASN A 91 4.32 11.69 -9.84
N ARG A 92 3.03 12.05 -9.82
CA ARG A 92 2.04 11.38 -10.67
C ARG A 92 2.32 11.71 -12.13
N THR A 93 2.21 10.70 -13.00
CA THR A 93 2.24 10.90 -14.45
C THR A 93 0.90 11.44 -14.96
N GLU A 94 0.81 11.76 -16.24
CA GLU A 94 -0.47 12.07 -16.89
C GLU A 94 -1.27 10.80 -17.19
N GLU A 95 -0.65 9.64 -17.13
CA GLU A 95 -1.30 8.37 -17.38
C GLU A 95 -2.19 7.96 -16.20
N THR A 96 -3.26 7.28 -16.54
CA THR A 96 -4.14 6.60 -15.59
C THR A 96 -4.36 5.17 -16.02
N ARG A 97 -4.56 4.29 -15.06
CA ARG A 97 -4.92 2.89 -15.33
C ARG A 97 -6.40 2.68 -15.00
N GLU A 98 -7.17 2.19 -15.96
CA GLU A 98 -8.53 1.77 -15.69
C GLU A 98 -8.54 0.55 -14.76
N ILE A 99 -9.35 0.62 -13.73
CA ILE A 99 -9.60 -0.49 -12.79
C ILE A 99 -11.08 -0.79 -12.81
N LEU A 100 -11.42 -2.02 -13.13
CA LEU A 100 -12.79 -2.53 -13.11
C LEU A 100 -13.16 -3.04 -11.72
N PRO A 101 -14.43 -2.97 -11.34
CA PRO A 101 -14.93 -3.56 -10.10
C PRO A 101 -14.68 -5.07 -10.07
N THR A 102 -14.27 -5.58 -8.90
CA THR A 102 -14.08 -7.02 -8.67
C THR A 102 -14.72 -7.41 -7.34
N LYS A 103 -14.92 -8.72 -7.10
CA LYS A 103 -15.47 -9.23 -5.83
C LYS A 103 -14.56 -8.88 -4.63
N VAL A 104 -13.26 -8.78 -4.86
CA VAL A 104 -12.27 -8.48 -3.82
C VAL A 104 -11.33 -7.38 -4.28
N ILE A 105 -11.23 -6.32 -3.49
CA ILE A 105 -10.27 -5.23 -3.71
C ILE A 105 -9.32 -5.19 -2.52
N ILE A 106 -8.04 -5.30 -2.79
CA ILE A 106 -6.97 -5.18 -1.81
C ILE A 106 -6.34 -3.79 -1.98
N VAL A 107 -6.30 -3.02 -0.90
CA VAL A 107 -5.55 -1.76 -0.86
C VAL A 107 -4.32 -1.98 0.01
N GLU A 108 -3.12 -1.70 -0.52
CA GLU A 108 -1.90 -1.79 0.24
C GLU A 108 -1.22 -0.43 0.41
N GLY A 109 -0.66 -0.20 1.60
CA GLY A 109 0.10 1.04 1.85
C GLY A 109 0.56 1.18 3.30
N ILE A 110 1.51 2.09 3.50
CA ILE A 110 2.08 2.32 4.83
C ILE A 110 1.12 3.08 5.76
N LEU A 111 0.21 3.92 5.23
CA LEU A 111 -0.62 4.86 5.98
C LEU A 111 -2.13 4.64 5.81
N ILE A 112 -2.56 3.54 5.18
CA ILE A 112 -3.99 3.32 4.88
C ILE A 112 -4.88 3.18 6.12
N PHE A 113 -4.33 2.89 7.29
CA PHE A 113 -5.08 2.84 8.55
C PHE A 113 -5.00 4.13 9.37
N GLN A 114 -4.24 5.13 8.90
CA GLN A 114 -4.07 6.38 9.61
C GLN A 114 -5.33 7.27 9.50
N ASN A 115 -5.92 7.37 8.31
CA ASN A 115 -7.15 8.12 8.09
C ASN A 115 -8.37 7.31 8.55
N PRO A 116 -9.21 7.82 9.49
CA PRO A 116 -10.37 7.08 10.01
C PRO A 116 -11.38 6.71 8.92
N THR A 117 -11.71 7.65 8.02
CA THR A 117 -12.70 7.41 6.96
C THR A 117 -12.26 6.30 6.01
N LEU A 118 -10.99 6.31 5.59
CA LEU A 118 -10.44 5.24 4.74
C LEU A 118 -10.40 3.90 5.49
N ARG A 119 -9.94 3.93 6.74
CA ARG A 119 -9.82 2.72 7.58
C ARG A 119 -11.16 2.04 7.79
N ASP A 120 -12.22 2.80 8.00
CA ASP A 120 -13.56 2.29 8.30
C ASP A 120 -14.25 1.71 7.04
N MET A 121 -13.69 1.93 5.84
CA MET A 121 -14.15 1.29 4.61
C MET A 121 -13.69 -0.18 4.48
N PHE A 122 -12.61 -0.57 5.16
CA PHE A 122 -12.08 -1.92 5.05
C PHE A 122 -12.89 -2.92 5.85
N ASP A 123 -13.32 -3.97 5.18
CA ASP A 123 -14.02 -5.12 5.80
C ASP A 123 -13.03 -6.03 6.55
N ILE A 124 -11.78 -6.08 6.10
CA ILE A 124 -10.68 -6.82 6.73
C ILE A 124 -9.43 -5.93 6.75
N LYS A 125 -8.84 -5.78 7.91
CA LYS A 125 -7.62 -4.98 8.13
C LYS A 125 -6.47 -5.87 8.57
N ILE A 126 -5.45 -5.97 7.72
CA ILE A 126 -4.25 -6.79 7.96
C ILE A 126 -3.06 -5.87 8.16
N PHE A 127 -2.32 -6.06 9.24
CA PHE A 127 -1.04 -5.38 9.45
C PHE A 127 0.11 -6.37 9.27
N VAL A 128 1.03 -6.05 8.36
CA VAL A 128 2.22 -6.87 8.10
C VAL A 128 3.35 -6.37 8.97
N GLU A 129 3.77 -7.21 9.92
CA GLU A 129 4.83 -6.94 10.88
C GLU A 129 6.11 -7.67 10.47
N THR A 130 7.24 -6.99 10.59
CA THR A 130 8.59 -7.52 10.38
C THR A 130 9.55 -6.63 11.16
N ASP A 131 10.56 -7.20 11.75
CA ASP A 131 11.56 -6.50 12.55
C ASP A 131 12.21 -5.34 11.77
N ALA A 132 12.51 -4.26 12.48
CA ALA A 132 12.97 -3.01 11.86
C ALA A 132 14.30 -3.15 11.10
N ASP A 133 15.22 -3.96 11.61
CA ASP A 133 16.50 -4.27 10.97
C ASP A 133 16.32 -5.05 9.67
N VAL A 134 15.44 -6.06 9.64
CA VAL A 134 15.08 -6.79 8.42
C VAL A 134 14.41 -5.87 7.40
N ARG A 135 13.50 -5.00 7.85
CA ARG A 135 12.81 -4.04 6.97
C ARG A 135 13.77 -3.06 6.31
N ILE A 136 14.73 -2.49 7.07
CA ILE A 136 15.69 -1.54 6.50
C ILE A 136 16.64 -2.21 5.51
N LEU A 137 17.10 -3.42 5.79
CA LEU A 137 17.94 -4.19 4.86
C LEU A 137 17.20 -4.47 3.55
N ARG A 138 15.96 -4.96 3.61
CA ARG A 138 15.11 -5.18 2.43
C ARG A 138 14.87 -3.89 1.64
N ARG A 139 14.61 -2.78 2.32
CA ARG A 139 14.44 -1.47 1.69
C ARG A 139 15.73 -1.01 1.01
N ALA A 140 16.88 -1.15 1.67
CA ALA A 140 18.17 -0.73 1.13
C ALA A 140 18.49 -1.47 -0.17
N LEU A 141 18.37 -2.80 -0.16
CA LEU A 141 18.59 -3.61 -1.36
C LEU A 141 17.67 -3.17 -2.51
N ARG A 142 16.35 -3.12 -2.27
CA ARG A 142 15.37 -2.71 -3.28
C ARG A 142 15.65 -1.31 -3.84
N ASP A 143 15.88 -0.32 -2.97
CA ASP A 143 16.02 1.07 -3.39
C ASP A 143 17.34 1.30 -4.15
N VAL A 144 18.38 0.50 -3.86
CA VAL A 144 19.66 0.53 -4.61
C VAL A 144 19.51 -0.20 -5.96
N GLU A 145 18.96 -1.43 -5.96
CA GLU A 145 18.92 -2.29 -7.17
C GLU A 145 17.82 -1.86 -8.15
N GLU A 146 16.63 -1.48 -7.65
CA GLU A 146 15.46 -1.24 -8.50
C GLU A 146 15.18 0.26 -8.74
N ARG A 147 15.66 1.15 -7.84
CA ARG A 147 15.38 2.60 -7.89
C ARG A 147 16.60 3.46 -8.14
N GLY A 148 17.77 2.84 -8.35
CA GLY A 148 19.02 3.53 -8.69
C GLY A 148 19.55 4.47 -7.60
N ARG A 149 19.16 4.27 -6.33
CA ARG A 149 19.59 5.12 -5.21
C ARG A 149 20.94 4.68 -4.66
N THR A 150 21.68 5.62 -4.08
CA THR A 150 22.87 5.26 -3.31
C THR A 150 22.49 4.76 -1.91
N LEU A 151 23.26 3.83 -1.35
CA LEU A 151 23.05 3.34 0.01
C LEU A 151 23.06 4.50 1.03
N GLN A 152 23.99 5.45 0.88
CA GLN A 152 24.06 6.62 1.74
C GLN A 152 22.75 7.43 1.70
N SER A 153 22.18 7.65 0.52
CA SER A 153 20.89 8.34 0.36
C SER A 153 19.75 7.60 1.06
N VAL A 154 19.70 6.26 0.96
CA VAL A 154 18.68 5.44 1.62
C VAL A 154 18.81 5.52 3.14
N VAL A 155 20.04 5.39 3.68
CA VAL A 155 20.30 5.46 5.13
C VAL A 155 19.94 6.84 5.68
N THR A 156 20.37 7.92 5.01
CA THR A 156 20.04 9.29 5.43
C THR A 156 18.52 9.50 5.48
N GLN A 157 17.80 9.15 4.41
CA GLN A 157 16.34 9.29 4.37
C GLN A 157 15.66 8.44 5.44
N TYR A 158 16.16 7.22 5.67
CA TYR A 158 15.59 6.36 6.69
C TYR A 158 15.65 6.99 8.08
N LEU A 159 16.80 7.52 8.45
CA LEU A 159 17.01 8.11 9.77
C LEU A 159 16.28 9.46 9.95
N THR A 160 16.26 10.29 8.90
CA THR A 160 15.69 11.64 9.00
C THR A 160 14.19 11.71 8.74
N THR A 161 13.63 10.77 7.99
CA THR A 161 12.24 10.83 7.54
C THR A 161 11.47 9.55 7.84
N VAL A 162 11.91 8.41 7.30
CA VAL A 162 11.13 7.17 7.31
C VAL A 162 10.91 6.64 8.72
N LYS A 163 11.97 6.56 9.53
CA LYS A 163 11.89 6.06 10.91
C LYS A 163 10.98 6.96 11.78
N PRO A 164 11.17 8.30 11.85
CA PRO A 164 10.27 9.17 12.60
C PRO A 164 8.81 9.06 12.17
N MET A 165 8.54 9.01 10.85
CA MET A 165 7.16 8.87 10.34
C MET A 165 6.57 7.49 10.63
N HIS A 166 7.39 6.44 10.59
CA HIS A 166 6.96 5.10 10.98
C HIS A 166 6.51 5.07 12.44
N GLU A 167 7.33 5.61 13.34
CA GLU A 167 7.04 5.65 14.79
C GLU A 167 5.81 6.53 15.10
N GLN A 168 5.62 7.60 14.34
CA GLN A 168 4.51 8.54 14.55
C GLN A 168 3.18 8.08 13.97
N TYR A 169 3.17 7.44 12.80
CA TYR A 169 1.94 7.19 12.04
C TYR A 169 1.70 5.70 11.72
N VAL A 170 2.75 4.97 11.34
CA VAL A 170 2.59 3.59 10.87
C VAL A 170 2.42 2.63 12.05
N GLU A 171 3.36 2.63 12.98
CA GLU A 171 3.34 1.73 14.14
C GLU A 171 2.08 1.91 15.00
N PRO A 172 1.64 3.15 15.34
CA PRO A 172 0.40 3.31 16.10
C PRO A 172 -0.86 2.82 15.38
N SER A 173 -0.83 2.71 14.05
CA SER A 173 -1.97 2.22 13.26
C SER A 173 -2.18 0.70 13.35
N ARG A 174 -1.17 -0.04 13.81
CA ARG A 174 -1.22 -1.48 14.03
C ARG A 174 -2.38 -1.91 14.91
N LYS A 175 -2.74 -1.13 15.91
CA LYS A 175 -3.87 -1.40 16.82
C LYS A 175 -5.24 -1.48 16.15
N PHE A 176 -5.36 -1.00 14.92
CA PHE A 176 -6.61 -1.03 14.16
C PHE A 176 -6.73 -2.29 13.27
N ALA A 177 -5.69 -3.11 13.20
CA ALA A 177 -5.73 -4.33 12.43
C ALA A 177 -6.57 -5.41 13.11
N ASP A 178 -7.31 -6.16 12.29
CA ASP A 178 -8.03 -7.36 12.72
C ASP A 178 -7.06 -8.56 12.82
N ILE A 179 -6.01 -8.56 11.96
CA ILE A 179 -5.01 -9.63 11.88
C ILE A 179 -3.62 -9.01 11.74
N ILE A 180 -2.65 -9.55 12.49
CA ILE A 180 -1.23 -9.24 12.33
C ILE A 180 -0.56 -10.43 11.65
N VAL A 181 0.09 -10.17 10.51
CA VAL A 181 0.83 -11.18 9.74
C VAL A 181 2.32 -10.91 9.89
N LEU A 182 3.03 -11.85 10.50
CA LEU A 182 4.48 -11.78 10.63
C LEU A 182 5.14 -12.09 9.28
N GLU A 183 6.18 -11.34 8.92
CA GLU A 183 7.02 -11.53 7.71
C GLU A 183 6.30 -11.46 6.34
N GLY A 184 5.05 -11.03 6.30
CA GLY A 184 4.28 -10.84 5.08
C GLY A 184 4.13 -12.10 4.24
N GLY A 185 4.39 -12.01 2.94
CA GLY A 185 4.24 -13.13 2.02
C GLY A 185 5.19 -14.32 2.25
N ARG A 186 6.12 -14.23 3.19
CA ARG A 186 6.95 -15.39 3.59
C ARG A 186 6.25 -16.28 4.60
N ASN A 187 5.22 -15.80 5.27
CA ASN A 187 4.40 -16.57 6.19
C ASN A 187 3.33 -17.35 5.39
N LEU A 188 3.69 -18.56 4.95
CA LEU A 188 2.84 -19.38 4.10
C LEU A 188 1.54 -19.80 4.81
N VAL A 189 1.57 -20.00 6.13
CA VAL A 189 0.37 -20.34 6.92
C VAL A 189 -0.62 -19.18 6.92
N ALA A 190 -0.16 -17.97 7.21
CA ALA A 190 -1.01 -16.79 7.17
C ALA A 190 -1.53 -16.51 5.76
N LEU A 191 -0.68 -16.70 4.73
CA LEU A 191 -1.08 -16.56 3.32
C LEU A 191 -2.22 -17.52 2.98
N GLU A 192 -2.10 -18.80 3.35
CA GLU A 192 -3.13 -19.80 3.11
C GLU A 192 -4.45 -19.45 3.82
N MET A 193 -4.42 -19.03 5.07
CA MET A 193 -5.61 -18.59 5.81
C MET A 193 -6.30 -17.40 5.12
N ILE A 194 -5.55 -16.43 4.64
CA ILE A 194 -6.09 -15.28 3.90
C ILE A 194 -6.69 -15.75 2.57
N MET A 195 -6.03 -16.64 1.85
CA MET A 195 -6.54 -17.23 0.60
C MET A 195 -7.87 -17.94 0.83
N GLN A 196 -7.99 -18.75 1.88
CA GLN A 196 -9.24 -19.44 2.20
C GLN A 196 -10.38 -18.45 2.50
N ARG A 197 -10.09 -17.38 3.23
CA ARG A 197 -11.10 -16.35 3.51
C ARG A 197 -11.56 -15.60 2.24
N ILE A 198 -10.63 -15.29 1.34
CA ILE A 198 -10.92 -14.65 0.05
C ILE A 198 -11.77 -15.61 -0.81
N ARG A 199 -11.35 -16.87 -0.93
CA ARG A 199 -12.08 -17.89 -1.71
C ARG A 199 -13.52 -18.07 -1.21
N ALA A 200 -13.71 -18.19 0.10
CA ALA A 200 -15.03 -18.31 0.69
C ALA A 200 -15.94 -17.13 0.34
N HIS A 201 -15.41 -15.91 0.15
CA HIS A 201 -16.18 -14.77 -0.31
C HIS A 201 -16.47 -14.82 -1.81
N ILE A 202 -15.46 -15.20 -2.63
CA ILE A 202 -15.63 -15.29 -4.08
C ILE A 202 -16.67 -16.34 -4.46
N ASP A 203 -16.68 -17.48 -3.76
CA ASP A 203 -17.59 -18.60 -4.01
C ASP A 203 -19.02 -18.36 -3.48
N THR A 204 -19.22 -17.31 -2.66
CA THR A 204 -20.56 -16.92 -2.22
C THR A 204 -21.34 -16.30 -3.40
N PRO A 205 -22.56 -16.80 -3.70
CA PRO A 205 -23.37 -16.36 -4.83
C PRO A 205 -23.84 -14.89 -4.73
#